data_5b3e83324717053395a9b50a5d2d26be
#
_entry.id   5b3e83324717053395a9b50a5d2d26be
#
_cell.length_a   1.000
_cell.length_b   1.000
_cell.length_c   1.000
_cell.angle_alpha   90.00
_cell.angle_beta   90.00
_cell.angle_gamma   90.00
#
_symmetry.space_group_name_H-M   'P 1'
#
loop_
_entity.id
_entity.type
_entity.pdbx_description
1 polymer ?
#
loop_
_entity_poly.entity_id
_entity_poly.type
_entity_poly.pdbx_seq_one_letter_code
_entity_poly.pdbx_strand_id
1 'polypeptide(L)'
;MSVQPETETGTAAVAAEGPEEGTYSFAAMEAKWPQVWEDLKVFTPADDGSRERRYVLDMFPYPSGDLHMGHAEAFAMGDVVARYLRQKGFDVLHPIGWDSFGLPAENAAIKRNAHPSEWTYANIDTQAASFKRYAISADWSRRLHTSDPEYYRWTQWLFKRFYERGLAYRKDSPVNWCPKDQTVLANEQVVNGACERCGTAVTK
;
A
#
# COMPACT_ATOMS: atom_id res chain seq x y z
N MET A 1 25.54 40.51 33.47
CA MET A 1 25.99 39.82 32.27
C MET A 1 24.74 39.53 31.46
N SER A 2 24.50 40.35 30.45
CA SER A 2 23.33 40.26 29.56
C SER A 2 23.69 39.37 28.38
N VAL A 3 22.92 38.30 28.22
CA VAL A 3 23.00 37.39 27.05
C VAL A 3 22.16 38.02 25.95
N GLN A 4 22.77 38.31 24.81
CA GLN A 4 22.06 38.73 23.60
C GLN A 4 21.51 37.50 22.87
N PRO A 5 20.33 37.58 22.20
CA PRO A 5 19.82 36.49 21.41
C PRO A 5 20.53 36.38 20.06
N GLU A 6 20.90 35.15 19.70
CA GLU A 6 21.47 34.82 18.40
C GLU A 6 20.42 35.03 17.29
N THR A 7 20.84 35.70 16.25
CA THR A 7 20.05 35.94 15.03
C THR A 7 19.89 34.65 14.23
N GLU A 8 18.65 34.26 14.02
CA GLU A 8 18.30 33.21 13.04
C GLU A 8 18.78 33.63 11.63
N THR A 9 19.72 32.85 11.12
CA THR A 9 20.10 32.94 9.71
C THR A 9 19.01 32.24 8.88
N GLY A 10 18.18 33.05 8.22
CA GLY A 10 17.22 32.58 7.24
C GLY A 10 17.92 31.82 6.12
N THR A 11 17.59 30.55 6.00
CA THR A 11 17.90 29.75 4.81
C THR A 11 17.13 30.33 3.63
N ALA A 12 17.83 31.08 2.78
CA ALA A 12 17.31 31.54 1.50
C ALA A 12 16.94 30.28 0.69
N ALA A 13 15.68 30.18 0.30
CA ALA A 13 15.23 29.18 -0.66
C ALA A 13 16.00 29.41 -1.98
N VAL A 14 16.89 28.49 -2.31
CA VAL A 14 17.52 28.47 -3.63
C VAL A 14 16.39 28.23 -4.63
N ALA A 15 16.05 29.26 -5.41
CA ALA A 15 15.14 29.11 -6.53
C ALA A 15 15.77 28.08 -7.47
N ALA A 16 15.08 26.97 -7.69
CA ALA A 16 15.53 25.96 -8.65
C ALA A 16 15.53 26.62 -10.04
N GLU A 17 16.71 26.91 -10.57
CA GLU A 17 16.87 27.28 -11.97
C GLU A 17 16.25 26.16 -12.81
N GLY A 18 15.37 26.51 -13.74
CA GLY A 18 14.80 25.54 -14.68
C GLY A 18 15.89 24.82 -15.47
N PRO A 19 15.66 23.58 -15.92
CA PRO A 19 16.67 22.80 -16.61
C PRO A 19 17.14 23.56 -17.86
N GLU A 20 18.46 23.64 -18.05
CA GLU A 20 19.05 24.16 -19.27
C GLU A 20 18.55 23.39 -20.50
N GLU A 21 18.31 24.08 -21.59
CA GLU A 21 17.79 23.50 -22.84
C GLU A 21 18.72 22.36 -23.33
N GLY A 22 18.16 21.12 -23.38
CA GLY A 22 18.92 19.91 -23.72
C GLY A 22 19.38 19.07 -22.54
N THR A 23 19.16 19.50 -21.29
CA THR A 23 19.51 18.71 -20.09
C THR A 23 18.37 17.75 -19.71
N TYR A 24 18.70 16.48 -19.42
CA TYR A 24 17.71 15.53 -18.93
C TYR A 24 17.20 15.90 -17.54
N SER A 25 15.90 16.15 -17.42
CA SER A 25 15.26 16.51 -16.15
C SER A 25 14.37 15.38 -15.67
N PHE A 26 14.75 14.71 -14.58
CA PHE A 26 13.93 13.68 -13.92
C PHE A 26 12.56 14.22 -13.51
N ALA A 27 12.51 15.39 -12.89
CA ALA A 27 11.27 16.01 -12.43
C ALA A 27 10.29 16.30 -13.59
N ALA A 28 10.80 16.76 -14.74
CA ALA A 28 9.98 16.98 -15.92
C ALA A 28 9.45 15.66 -16.50
N MET A 29 10.25 14.59 -16.47
CA MET A 29 9.83 13.27 -16.93
C MET A 29 8.78 12.66 -15.99
N GLU A 30 9.00 12.71 -14.68
CA GLU A 30 8.07 12.23 -13.67
C GLU A 30 6.72 12.97 -13.72
N ALA A 31 6.72 14.26 -14.03
CA ALA A 31 5.49 15.04 -14.18
C ALA A 31 4.72 14.71 -15.46
N LYS A 32 5.44 14.44 -16.56
CA LYS A 32 4.85 14.29 -17.90
C LYS A 32 4.35 12.87 -18.18
N TRP A 33 5.24 11.87 -18.05
CA TRP A 33 4.99 10.56 -18.64
C TRP A 33 3.91 9.74 -17.95
N PRO A 34 3.75 9.74 -16.62
CA PRO A 34 2.66 9.01 -15.98
C PRO A 34 1.30 9.45 -16.50
N GLN A 35 1.08 10.76 -16.67
CA GLN A 35 -0.17 11.29 -17.21
C GLN A 35 -0.40 10.85 -18.67
N VAL A 36 0.62 10.95 -19.51
CA VAL A 36 0.54 10.50 -20.91
C VAL A 36 0.18 9.01 -21.00
N TRP A 37 0.77 8.17 -20.17
CA TRP A 37 0.47 6.73 -20.16
C TRP A 37 -0.94 6.42 -19.65
N GLU A 38 -1.42 7.20 -18.68
CA GLU A 38 -2.80 7.07 -18.17
C GLU A 38 -3.81 7.47 -19.25
N ASP A 39 -3.61 8.59 -19.92
CA ASP A 39 -4.47 9.08 -21.01
C ASP A 39 -4.51 8.10 -22.19
N LEU A 40 -3.38 7.53 -22.56
CA LEU A 40 -3.26 6.52 -23.61
C LEU A 40 -3.66 5.11 -23.17
N LYS A 41 -3.95 4.90 -21.87
CA LYS A 41 -4.29 3.59 -21.29
C LYS A 41 -3.27 2.50 -21.60
N VAL A 42 -1.97 2.85 -21.63
CA VAL A 42 -0.88 1.95 -22.05
C VAL A 42 -0.80 0.69 -21.22
N PHE A 43 -1.22 0.77 -19.94
CA PHE A 43 -1.13 -0.32 -18.98
C PHE A 43 -2.47 -1.02 -18.70
N THR A 44 -3.55 -0.57 -19.35
CA THR A 44 -4.87 -1.21 -19.25
C THR A 44 -4.94 -2.38 -20.23
N PRO A 45 -5.28 -3.59 -19.79
CA PRO A 45 -5.44 -4.72 -20.69
C PRO A 45 -6.60 -4.50 -21.65
N ALA A 46 -6.44 -4.98 -22.89
CA ALA A 46 -7.46 -4.86 -23.92
C ALA A 46 -8.70 -5.69 -23.61
N ASP A 47 -8.50 -6.86 -22.98
CA ASP A 47 -9.57 -7.79 -22.56
C ASP A 47 -10.48 -8.28 -23.71
N ASP A 48 -10.05 -8.11 -24.95
CA ASP A 48 -10.82 -8.43 -26.16
C ASP A 48 -10.51 -9.83 -26.75
N GLY A 49 -9.59 -10.56 -26.12
CA GLY A 49 -9.16 -11.89 -26.56
C GLY A 49 -8.21 -11.90 -27.74
N SER A 50 -7.78 -10.74 -28.27
CA SER A 50 -6.86 -10.62 -29.39
C SER A 50 -5.43 -11.08 -29.05
N ARG A 51 -5.07 -11.10 -27.77
CA ARG A 51 -3.74 -11.47 -27.27
C ARG A 51 -3.85 -12.50 -26.15
N GLU A 52 -2.79 -13.29 -25.98
CA GLU A 52 -2.68 -14.20 -24.85
C GLU A 52 -2.55 -13.42 -23.52
N ARG A 53 -3.38 -13.78 -22.53
CA ARG A 53 -3.44 -13.07 -21.25
C ARG A 53 -2.33 -13.49 -20.30
N ARG A 54 -1.81 -12.53 -19.56
CA ARG A 54 -0.89 -12.73 -18.44
C ARG A 54 -1.34 -11.92 -17.24
N TYR A 55 -1.10 -12.46 -16.06
CA TYR A 55 -1.42 -11.85 -14.79
C TYR A 55 -0.13 -11.70 -13.98
N VAL A 56 0.20 -10.47 -13.61
CA VAL A 56 1.34 -10.15 -12.75
C VAL A 56 0.80 -9.55 -11.47
N LEU A 57 1.10 -10.16 -10.34
CA LEU A 57 0.60 -9.75 -9.04
C LEU A 57 1.77 -9.46 -8.10
N ASP A 58 1.80 -8.24 -7.59
CA ASP A 58 2.64 -7.86 -6.47
C ASP A 58 1.84 -7.91 -5.17
N MET A 59 2.52 -8.12 -4.05
CA MET A 59 1.90 -8.10 -2.74
C MET A 59 1.49 -6.67 -2.38
N PHE A 60 0.21 -6.46 -2.05
CA PHE A 60 -0.32 -5.14 -1.74
C PHE A 60 0.29 -4.57 -0.45
N PRO A 61 0.67 -3.27 -0.44
CA PRO A 61 1.20 -2.63 0.76
C PRO A 61 0.11 -2.39 1.81
N TYR A 62 0.53 -2.27 3.07
CA TYR A 62 -0.31 -1.74 4.14
C TYR A 62 -0.33 -0.21 4.10
N PRO A 63 -1.50 0.44 4.21
CA PRO A 63 -1.60 1.90 4.25
C PRO A 63 -1.38 2.47 5.66
N SER A 64 -0.31 2.06 6.34
CA SER A 64 0.02 2.49 7.70
C SER A 64 0.94 3.72 7.76
N GLY A 65 1.47 4.16 6.63
CA GLY A 65 2.34 5.30 6.43
C GLY A 65 2.71 5.44 4.97
N ASP A 66 3.71 6.26 4.63
CA ASP A 66 4.19 6.40 3.26
C ASP A 66 5.07 5.21 2.83
N LEU A 67 5.38 5.15 1.54
CA LEU A 67 6.25 4.13 0.97
C LEU A 67 7.72 4.37 1.39
N HIS A 68 8.51 3.31 1.36
CA HIS A 68 9.94 3.33 1.58
C HIS A 68 10.68 2.51 0.51
N MET A 69 12.01 2.54 0.51
CA MET A 69 12.82 1.88 -0.51
C MET A 69 12.54 0.38 -0.67
N GLY A 70 12.16 -0.32 0.40
CA GLY A 70 11.74 -1.73 0.31
C GLY A 70 10.48 -1.93 -0.55
N HIS A 71 9.53 -1.00 -0.52
CA HIS A 71 8.39 -1.03 -1.45
C HIS A 71 8.86 -0.77 -2.89
N ALA A 72 9.75 0.20 -3.10
CA ALA A 72 10.29 0.48 -4.43
C ALA A 72 10.97 -0.74 -5.04
N GLU A 73 11.78 -1.47 -4.27
CA GLU A 73 12.44 -2.70 -4.71
C GLU A 73 11.43 -3.79 -5.10
N ALA A 74 10.49 -4.09 -4.19
CA ALA A 74 9.50 -5.14 -4.42
C ALA A 74 8.64 -4.89 -5.65
N PHE A 75 8.10 -3.68 -5.80
CA PHE A 75 7.24 -3.32 -6.92
C PHE A 75 8.00 -3.13 -8.24
N ALA A 76 9.28 -2.72 -8.20
CA ALA A 76 10.10 -2.63 -9.40
C ALA A 76 10.31 -3.99 -10.05
N MET A 77 10.42 -5.07 -9.28
CA MET A 77 10.57 -6.43 -9.82
C MET A 77 9.34 -6.86 -10.61
N GLY A 78 8.14 -6.69 -10.05
CA GLY A 78 6.89 -6.99 -10.75
C GLY A 78 6.67 -6.08 -11.96
N ASP A 79 7.00 -4.81 -11.85
CA ASP A 79 6.89 -3.84 -12.93
C ASP A 79 7.76 -4.21 -14.14
N VAL A 80 9.01 -4.63 -13.90
CA VAL A 80 9.91 -5.11 -14.98
C VAL A 80 9.29 -6.31 -15.69
N VAL A 81 8.75 -7.27 -14.96
CA VAL A 81 8.09 -8.45 -15.55
C VAL A 81 6.86 -8.04 -16.37
N ALA A 82 6.02 -7.16 -15.83
CA ALA A 82 4.82 -6.69 -16.52
C ALA A 82 5.16 -5.94 -17.82
N ARG A 83 6.16 -5.06 -17.79
CA ARG A 83 6.64 -4.35 -18.98
C ARG A 83 7.24 -5.29 -20.02
N TYR A 84 8.05 -6.24 -19.59
CA TYR A 84 8.64 -7.24 -20.48
C TYR A 84 7.54 -8.05 -21.19
N LEU A 85 6.56 -8.53 -20.47
CA LEU A 85 5.45 -9.32 -21.04
C LEU A 85 4.65 -8.48 -22.05
N ARG A 86 4.36 -7.21 -21.75
CA ARG A 86 3.70 -6.32 -22.72
C ARG A 86 4.53 -6.12 -23.99
N GLN A 87 5.83 -5.94 -23.86
CA GLN A 87 6.73 -5.81 -25.03
C GLN A 87 6.80 -7.10 -25.85
N LYS A 88 6.53 -8.26 -25.22
CA LYS A 88 6.41 -9.55 -25.92
C LYS A 88 5.06 -9.74 -26.61
N GLY A 89 4.14 -8.78 -26.49
CA GLY A 89 2.85 -8.79 -27.15
C GLY A 89 1.71 -9.45 -26.34
N PHE A 90 1.92 -9.77 -25.07
CA PHE A 90 0.88 -10.28 -24.20
C PHE A 90 -0.10 -9.19 -23.75
N ASP A 91 -1.34 -9.58 -23.47
CA ASP A 91 -2.33 -8.75 -22.77
C ASP A 91 -2.13 -8.94 -21.26
N VAL A 92 -1.60 -7.90 -20.58
CA VAL A 92 -1.10 -8.04 -19.21
C VAL A 92 -1.98 -7.28 -18.25
N LEU A 93 -2.62 -8.00 -17.33
CA LEU A 93 -3.21 -7.42 -16.13
C LEU A 93 -2.13 -7.35 -15.03
N HIS A 94 -1.78 -6.13 -14.63
CA HIS A 94 -0.93 -5.82 -13.49
C HIS A 94 -1.71 -4.89 -12.57
N PRO A 95 -2.48 -5.44 -11.61
CA PRO A 95 -3.32 -4.65 -10.72
C PRO A 95 -2.49 -3.98 -9.63
N ILE A 96 -3.02 -2.89 -9.08
CA ILE A 96 -2.53 -2.24 -7.87
C ILE A 96 -3.63 -2.23 -6.81
N GLY A 97 -3.24 -2.38 -5.56
CA GLY A 97 -4.20 -2.36 -4.46
C GLY A 97 -3.53 -2.11 -3.12
N TRP A 98 -4.35 -2.07 -2.07
CA TRP A 98 -3.91 -1.90 -0.70
C TRP A 98 -4.55 -2.93 0.22
N ASP A 99 -3.73 -3.56 1.05
CA ASP A 99 -4.21 -4.37 2.17
C ASP A 99 -4.60 -3.43 3.32
N SER A 100 -5.84 -2.97 3.27
CA SER A 100 -6.31 -1.82 4.04
C SER A 100 -7.09 -2.18 5.30
N PHE A 101 -7.27 -3.46 5.59
CA PHE A 101 -7.73 -3.93 6.89
C PHE A 101 -6.57 -4.20 7.85
N GLY A 102 -6.89 -4.22 9.15
CA GLY A 102 -6.06 -4.80 10.17
C GLY A 102 -5.30 -3.83 11.04
N LEU A 103 -4.59 -4.42 11.99
CA LEU A 103 -3.94 -3.75 13.11
C LEU A 103 -2.88 -2.71 12.73
N PRO A 104 -2.10 -2.82 11.66
CA PRO A 104 -1.12 -1.79 11.32
C PRO A 104 -1.75 -0.41 11.10
N ALA A 105 -2.83 -0.35 10.31
CA ALA A 105 -3.55 0.89 10.05
C ALA A 105 -4.32 1.38 11.30
N GLU A 106 -4.98 0.48 12.02
CA GLU A 106 -5.72 0.78 13.25
C GLU A 106 -4.79 1.34 14.34
N ASN A 107 -3.65 0.70 14.59
CA ASN A 107 -2.66 1.16 15.56
C ASN A 107 -2.06 2.53 15.19
N ALA A 108 -1.82 2.77 13.90
CA ALA A 108 -1.33 4.06 13.44
C ALA A 108 -2.38 5.17 13.68
N ALA A 109 -3.65 4.88 13.43
CA ALA A 109 -4.76 5.79 13.68
C ALA A 109 -4.94 6.09 15.17
N ILE A 110 -4.92 5.06 16.03
CA ILE A 110 -5.00 5.20 17.49
C ILE A 110 -3.88 6.10 18.02
N LYS A 111 -2.63 5.86 17.60
CA LYS A 111 -1.47 6.68 18.04
C LYS A 111 -1.61 8.15 17.64
N ARG A 112 -2.39 8.46 16.62
CA ARG A 112 -2.60 9.82 16.10
C ARG A 112 -3.94 10.42 16.51
N ASN A 113 -4.73 9.68 17.31
CA ASN A 113 -6.10 10.06 17.67
C ASN A 113 -6.96 10.40 16.45
N ALA A 114 -6.85 9.59 15.39
CA ALA A 114 -7.59 9.73 14.14
C ALA A 114 -8.56 8.57 13.96
N HIS A 115 -9.59 8.76 13.12
CA HIS A 115 -10.46 7.66 12.74
C HIS A 115 -9.72 6.70 11.79
N PRO A 116 -9.75 5.37 12.01
CA PRO A 116 -9.00 4.41 11.19
C PRO A 116 -9.28 4.52 9.69
N SER A 117 -10.54 4.71 9.29
CA SER A 117 -10.90 4.87 7.88
C SER A 117 -10.26 6.11 7.26
N GLU A 118 -10.40 7.28 7.90
CA GLU A 118 -9.85 8.54 7.39
C GLU A 118 -8.32 8.46 7.25
N TRP A 119 -7.67 7.93 8.28
CA TRP A 119 -6.22 7.72 8.27
C TRP A 119 -5.80 6.76 7.14
N THR A 120 -6.49 5.65 6.99
CA THR A 120 -6.19 4.61 6.00
C THR A 120 -6.29 5.15 4.58
N TYR A 121 -7.40 5.79 4.21
CA TYR A 121 -7.61 6.30 2.86
C TYR A 121 -6.70 7.49 2.53
N ALA A 122 -6.40 8.36 3.50
CA ALA A 122 -5.41 9.43 3.31
C ALA A 122 -4.01 8.87 3.00
N ASN A 123 -3.59 7.79 3.68
CA ASN A 123 -2.31 7.13 3.38
C ASN A 123 -2.34 6.43 2.02
N ILE A 124 -3.46 5.82 1.63
CA ILE A 124 -3.62 5.22 0.30
C ILE A 124 -3.38 6.27 -0.79
N ASP A 125 -3.96 7.45 -0.66
CA ASP A 125 -3.78 8.52 -1.65
C ASP A 125 -2.31 9.01 -1.68
N THR A 126 -1.66 9.13 -0.53
CA THR A 126 -0.22 9.45 -0.45
C THR A 126 0.63 8.39 -1.13
N GLN A 127 0.40 7.12 -0.82
CA GLN A 127 1.13 6.02 -1.44
C GLN A 127 0.85 5.89 -2.94
N ALA A 128 -0.39 6.13 -3.37
CA ALA A 128 -0.74 6.14 -4.80
C ALA A 128 0.03 7.22 -5.56
N ALA A 129 0.17 8.42 -4.98
CA ALA A 129 0.99 9.48 -5.55
C ALA A 129 2.47 9.06 -5.66
N SER A 130 3.03 8.42 -4.62
CA SER A 130 4.39 7.90 -4.62
C SER A 130 4.60 6.81 -5.68
N PHE A 131 3.68 5.85 -5.82
CA PHE A 131 3.74 4.83 -6.87
C PHE A 131 3.65 5.43 -8.28
N LYS A 132 2.83 6.45 -8.50
CA LYS A 132 2.76 7.16 -9.79
C LYS A 132 4.09 7.85 -10.10
N ARG A 133 4.79 8.41 -9.12
CA ARG A 133 6.14 8.95 -9.30
C ARG A 133 7.18 7.88 -9.62
N TYR A 134 7.06 6.67 -9.08
CA TYR A 134 7.87 5.51 -9.50
C TYR A 134 7.52 5.04 -10.90
N ALA A 135 6.46 5.57 -11.50
CA ALA A 135 5.98 5.20 -12.82
C ALA A 135 5.63 3.71 -12.96
N ILE A 136 5.14 3.09 -11.90
CA ILE A 136 4.71 1.69 -11.91
C ILE A 136 3.65 1.48 -12.98
N SER A 137 3.84 0.46 -13.81
CA SER A 137 2.99 0.13 -14.96
C SER A 137 1.75 -0.66 -14.57
N ALA A 138 1.06 -0.23 -13.51
CA ALA A 138 -0.18 -0.83 -13.06
C ALA A 138 -1.40 -0.27 -13.79
N ASP A 139 -2.46 -1.06 -13.85
CA ASP A 139 -3.78 -0.58 -14.31
C ASP A 139 -4.48 0.18 -13.18
N TRP A 140 -4.31 1.50 -13.15
CA TRP A 140 -4.88 2.38 -12.14
C TRP A 140 -6.41 2.43 -12.18
N SER A 141 -7.04 2.09 -13.29
CA SER A 141 -8.50 2.03 -13.41
C SER A 141 -9.12 0.87 -12.63
N ARG A 142 -8.31 -0.15 -12.32
CA ARG A 142 -8.69 -1.34 -11.54
C ARG A 142 -8.05 -1.41 -10.17
N ARG A 143 -7.66 -0.25 -9.61
CA ARG A 143 -7.15 -0.21 -8.24
C ARG A 143 -8.20 -0.70 -7.26
N LEU A 144 -7.76 -1.38 -6.20
CA LEU A 144 -8.64 -1.94 -5.19
C LEU A 144 -8.13 -1.70 -3.76
N HIS A 145 -9.07 -1.74 -2.82
CA HIS A 145 -8.76 -1.71 -1.39
C HIS A 145 -9.46 -2.89 -0.73
N THR A 146 -8.72 -3.67 0.05
CA THR A 146 -9.28 -4.90 0.65
C THR A 146 -10.38 -4.63 1.65
N SER A 147 -10.45 -3.40 2.19
CA SER A 147 -11.51 -2.93 3.10
C SER A 147 -12.78 -2.44 2.40
N ASP A 148 -12.80 -2.35 1.08
CA ASP A 148 -14.01 -1.96 0.36
C ASP A 148 -15.01 -3.12 0.31
N PRO A 149 -16.33 -2.86 0.48
CA PRO A 149 -17.37 -3.89 0.42
C PRO A 149 -17.36 -4.71 -0.87
N GLU A 150 -17.04 -4.09 -1.99
CA GLU A 150 -16.93 -4.73 -3.30
C GLU A 150 -15.81 -5.76 -3.36
N TYR A 151 -14.75 -5.56 -2.56
CA TYR A 151 -13.66 -6.53 -2.45
C TYR A 151 -13.99 -7.61 -1.40
N TYR A 152 -14.27 -7.25 -0.14
CA TYR A 152 -14.39 -8.23 0.93
C TYR A 152 -15.62 -9.12 0.83
N ARG A 153 -16.65 -8.75 0.04
CA ARG A 153 -17.77 -9.63 -0.28
C ARG A 153 -17.33 -10.99 -0.84
N TRP A 154 -16.19 -11.01 -1.57
CA TRP A 154 -15.66 -12.26 -2.11
C TRP A 154 -15.04 -13.15 -1.05
N THR A 155 -14.39 -12.57 -0.05
CA THR A 155 -13.92 -13.29 1.13
C THR A 155 -15.10 -13.89 1.91
N GLN A 156 -16.17 -13.12 2.09
CA GLN A 156 -17.40 -13.60 2.72
C GLN A 156 -18.07 -14.71 1.90
N TRP A 157 -18.07 -14.59 0.57
CA TRP A 157 -18.59 -15.62 -0.31
C TRP A 157 -17.79 -16.92 -0.18
N LEU A 158 -16.46 -16.83 -0.18
CA LEU A 158 -15.58 -17.98 -0.03
C LEU A 158 -15.77 -18.66 1.32
N PHE A 159 -15.87 -17.89 2.42
CA PHE A 159 -16.18 -18.41 3.74
C PHE A 159 -17.49 -19.20 3.76
N LYS A 160 -18.55 -18.65 3.14
CA LYS A 160 -19.84 -19.36 3.01
C LYS A 160 -19.69 -20.70 2.30
N ARG A 161 -18.88 -20.76 1.22
CA ARG A 161 -18.61 -22.02 0.51
C ARG A 161 -17.88 -23.05 1.38
N PHE A 162 -16.95 -22.58 2.22
CA PHE A 162 -16.28 -23.46 3.20
C PHE A 162 -17.24 -23.96 4.26
N TYR A 163 -18.07 -23.08 4.79
CA TYR A 163 -19.09 -23.46 5.76
C TYR A 163 -20.08 -24.48 5.21
N GLU A 164 -20.63 -24.26 4.03
CA GLU A 164 -21.57 -25.17 3.34
C GLU A 164 -20.97 -26.57 3.12
N ARG A 165 -19.63 -26.66 3.00
CA ARG A 165 -18.94 -27.95 2.83
C ARG A 165 -18.40 -28.55 4.12
N GLY A 166 -18.71 -27.96 5.27
CA GLY A 166 -18.25 -28.43 6.58
C GLY A 166 -16.76 -28.20 6.85
N LEU A 167 -16.08 -27.41 6.01
CA LEU A 167 -14.66 -27.07 6.17
C LEU A 167 -14.43 -25.94 7.18
N ALA A 168 -15.44 -25.12 7.42
CA ALA A 168 -15.47 -24.10 8.47
C ALA A 168 -16.60 -24.40 9.45
N TYR A 169 -16.29 -24.31 10.74
CA TYR A 169 -17.26 -24.51 11.82
C TYR A 169 -16.95 -23.61 12.99
N ARG A 170 -17.95 -23.30 13.80
CA ARG A 170 -17.80 -22.51 15.02
C ARG A 170 -17.32 -23.39 16.16
N LYS A 171 -16.27 -22.94 16.87
CA LYS A 171 -15.69 -23.64 18.01
C LYS A 171 -15.15 -22.60 19.00
N ASP A 172 -15.35 -22.87 20.30
CA ASP A 172 -14.65 -22.14 21.34
C ASP A 172 -13.19 -22.59 21.40
N SER A 173 -12.28 -21.63 21.40
CA SER A 173 -10.84 -21.90 21.46
C SER A 173 -10.17 -20.83 22.33
N PRO A 174 -9.21 -21.21 23.18
CA PRO A 174 -8.43 -20.23 23.93
C PRO A 174 -7.64 -19.36 22.99
N VAL A 175 -7.63 -18.07 23.28
CA VAL A 175 -6.87 -17.06 22.51
C VAL A 175 -5.92 -16.33 23.46
N ASN A 176 -4.85 -15.79 22.90
CA ASN A 176 -3.99 -14.88 23.64
C ASN A 176 -4.70 -13.53 23.77
N TRP A 177 -4.85 -13.04 24.99
CA TRP A 177 -5.55 -11.80 25.30
C TRP A 177 -4.62 -10.80 25.98
N CYS A 178 -4.53 -9.58 25.44
CA CYS A 178 -3.85 -8.47 26.09
C CYS A 178 -4.87 -7.66 26.92
N PRO A 179 -4.80 -7.71 28.27
CA PRO A 179 -5.79 -7.01 29.10
C PRO A 179 -5.64 -5.49 29.07
N LYS A 180 -4.46 -4.97 28.74
CA LYS A 180 -4.21 -3.53 28.63
C LYS A 180 -4.73 -2.97 27.30
N ASP A 181 -4.42 -3.63 26.20
CA ASP A 181 -4.83 -3.20 24.85
C ASP A 181 -6.23 -3.71 24.50
N GLN A 182 -6.84 -4.53 25.35
CA GLN A 182 -8.18 -5.14 25.18
C GLN A 182 -8.34 -5.79 23.79
N THR A 183 -7.37 -6.59 23.38
CA THR A 183 -7.34 -7.21 22.04
C THR A 183 -6.81 -8.64 22.07
N VAL A 184 -7.26 -9.43 21.12
CA VAL A 184 -6.72 -10.76 20.82
C VAL A 184 -5.38 -10.59 20.08
N LEU A 185 -4.40 -11.42 20.43
CA LEU A 185 -3.09 -11.45 19.84
C LEU A 185 -2.87 -12.78 19.09
N ALA A 186 -2.25 -12.71 17.93
CA ALA A 186 -1.67 -13.88 17.26
C ALA A 186 -0.49 -14.43 18.10
N ASN A 187 -0.10 -15.67 17.85
CA ASN A 187 1.02 -16.27 18.58
C ASN A 187 2.32 -15.50 18.41
N GLU A 188 2.56 -14.98 17.20
CA GLU A 188 3.72 -14.18 16.83
C GLU A 188 3.79 -12.85 17.56
N GLN A 189 2.66 -12.35 18.05
CA GLN A 189 2.54 -11.09 18.78
C GLN A 189 2.74 -11.26 20.29
N VAL A 190 3.02 -12.48 20.74
CA VAL A 190 3.35 -12.79 22.14
C VAL A 190 4.83 -13.06 22.25
N VAL A 191 5.58 -12.12 22.82
CA VAL A 191 7.03 -12.21 23.01
C VAL A 191 7.32 -12.42 24.49
N ASN A 192 7.94 -13.55 24.83
CA ASN A 192 8.27 -13.91 26.22
C ASN A 192 7.06 -13.86 27.16
N GLY A 193 5.86 -14.28 26.70
CA GLY A 193 4.62 -14.25 27.48
C GLY A 193 3.99 -12.89 27.65
N ALA A 194 4.48 -11.88 26.94
CA ALA A 194 3.99 -10.51 26.99
C ALA A 194 3.53 -10.01 25.61
N CYS A 195 2.64 -9.04 25.61
CA CYS A 195 2.18 -8.35 24.40
C CYS A 195 3.36 -7.60 23.74
N GLU A 196 3.61 -7.82 22.48
CA GLU A 196 4.68 -7.14 21.71
C GLU A 196 4.57 -5.62 21.69
N ARG A 197 3.34 -5.09 21.87
CA ARG A 197 3.04 -3.65 21.78
C ARG A 197 3.25 -2.92 23.10
N CYS A 198 2.74 -3.48 24.19
CA CYS A 198 2.69 -2.77 25.47
C CYS A 198 3.44 -3.46 26.60
N GLY A 199 4.03 -4.64 26.36
CA GLY A 199 4.79 -5.39 27.35
C GLY A 199 3.98 -6.01 28.48
N THR A 200 2.62 -5.93 28.44
CA THR A 200 1.76 -6.48 29.47
C THR A 200 1.67 -7.99 29.34
N ALA A 201 1.71 -8.71 30.46
CA ALA A 201 1.55 -10.16 30.48
C ALA A 201 0.23 -10.59 29.80
N VAL A 202 0.34 -11.57 28.90
CA VAL A 202 -0.79 -12.09 28.13
C VAL A 202 -1.55 -13.13 28.95
N THR A 203 -2.88 -13.11 28.89
CA THR A 203 -3.77 -14.14 29.44
C THR A 203 -4.36 -15.00 28.32
N LYS A 204 -4.85 -16.21 28.68
CA LYS A 204 -5.57 -17.11 27.75
C LYS A 204 -7.00 -17.29 28.16
#